data_9445655befbe18eb06d8bfd386b167e5
#
_entry.id   9445655befbe18eb06d8bfd386b167e5
#
_cell.length_a   1.000
_cell.length_b   1.000
_cell.length_c   1.000
_cell.angle_alpha   90.00
_cell.angle_beta   90.00
_cell.angle_gamma   90.00
#
_symmetry.space_group_name_H-M   'P 1'
#
loop_
_entity.id
_entity.type
_entity.pdbx_description
1 polymer ?
#
loop_
_entity_poly.entity_id
_entity_poly.type
_entity_poly.pdbx_seq_one_letter_code
_entity_poly.pdbx_strand_id
1 'polypeptide(L)'
;MPAPPMHVQLKLENYVKKVNEFVEHLSEVFHLFGPIQAKSMFGGYGIYHQDLMFGLVADNTLYLKTDAVSAPHFSEVGSLPFEYTKNGVTMKMSYSSAPIEVFDEPETAKLWACRAYEAALRSKNKTAKRSK
;
A
#
# COMPACT_ATOMS: atom_id res chain seq x y z
N MET A 1 16.46 31.31 3.00
CA MET A 1 16.73 30.45 1.82
C MET A 1 15.98 30.96 0.61
N PRO A 2 16.68 31.12 -0.50
CA PRO A 2 15.96 31.48 -1.70
C PRO A 2 15.02 30.35 -2.15
N ALA A 3 13.89 30.73 -2.73
CA ALA A 3 12.95 29.76 -3.28
C ALA A 3 13.58 29.06 -4.50
N PRO A 4 13.22 27.78 -4.76
CA PRO A 4 13.74 27.10 -5.95
C PRO A 4 13.23 27.77 -7.22
N PRO A 5 13.93 27.63 -8.37
CA PRO A 5 13.46 28.16 -9.63
C PRO A 5 12.03 27.69 -9.98
N MET A 6 11.28 28.52 -10.67
CA MET A 6 9.87 28.24 -11.00
C MET A 6 9.68 26.90 -11.71
N HIS A 7 10.58 26.50 -12.62
CA HIS A 7 10.47 25.23 -13.32
C HIS A 7 10.60 24.02 -12.39
N VAL A 8 11.41 24.13 -11.33
CA VAL A 8 11.55 23.08 -10.32
C VAL A 8 10.29 22.98 -9.48
N GLN A 9 9.71 24.15 -9.10
CA GLN A 9 8.46 24.18 -8.34
C GLN A 9 7.31 23.53 -9.12
N LEU A 10 7.21 23.81 -10.43
CA LEU A 10 6.18 23.22 -11.28
C LEU A 10 6.32 21.70 -11.36
N LYS A 11 7.55 21.19 -11.47
CA LYS A 11 7.79 19.75 -11.49
C LYS A 11 7.39 19.09 -10.18
N LEU A 12 7.71 19.72 -9.04
CA LEU A 12 7.36 19.22 -7.72
C LEU A 12 5.85 19.21 -7.52
N GLU A 13 5.16 20.28 -7.93
CA GLU A 13 3.71 20.39 -7.83
C GLU A 13 3.03 19.30 -8.67
N ASN A 14 3.51 19.06 -9.89
CA ASN A 14 2.97 18.02 -10.76
C ASN A 14 3.20 16.63 -10.19
N TYR A 15 4.34 16.39 -9.57
CA TYR A 15 4.65 15.12 -8.92
C TYR A 15 3.68 14.86 -7.76
N VAL A 16 3.52 15.83 -6.86
CA VAL A 16 2.60 15.73 -5.72
C VAL A 16 1.18 15.47 -6.21
N LYS A 17 0.74 16.19 -7.25
CA LYS A 17 -0.60 16.01 -7.81
C LYS A 17 -0.80 14.60 -8.33
N LYS A 18 0.18 14.02 -9.05
CA LYS A 18 0.08 12.66 -9.57
C LYS A 18 0.02 11.62 -8.46
N VAL A 19 0.79 11.79 -7.38
CA VAL A 19 0.76 10.89 -6.23
C VAL A 19 -0.61 10.94 -5.57
N ASN A 20 -1.17 12.14 -5.37
CA ASN A 20 -2.49 12.31 -4.78
C ASN A 20 -3.60 11.71 -5.64
N GLU A 21 -3.52 11.89 -6.96
CA GLU A 21 -4.48 11.29 -7.91
C GLU A 21 -4.44 9.77 -7.86
N PHE A 22 -3.25 9.19 -7.75
CA PHE A 22 -3.09 7.74 -7.61
C PHE A 22 -3.78 7.24 -6.35
N VAL A 23 -3.53 7.90 -5.22
CA VAL A 23 -4.12 7.52 -3.92
C VAL A 23 -5.64 7.69 -3.95
N GLU A 24 -6.14 8.81 -4.50
CA GLU A 24 -7.58 9.04 -4.63
C GLU A 24 -8.25 7.99 -5.51
N HIS A 25 -7.58 7.58 -6.58
CA HIS A 25 -8.09 6.56 -7.49
C HIS A 25 -8.29 5.21 -6.80
N LEU A 26 -7.52 4.92 -5.76
CA LEU A 26 -7.65 3.65 -5.03
C LEU A 26 -9.04 3.44 -4.42
N SER A 27 -9.75 4.52 -4.08
CA SER A 27 -11.13 4.41 -3.61
C SER A 27 -12.04 3.80 -4.67
N GLU A 28 -11.82 4.13 -5.93
CA GLU A 28 -12.55 3.54 -7.04
C GLU A 28 -12.11 2.11 -7.31
N VAL A 29 -10.79 1.87 -7.26
CA VAL A 29 -10.22 0.53 -7.47
C VAL A 29 -10.84 -0.47 -6.49
N PHE A 30 -10.97 -0.08 -5.23
CA PHE A 30 -11.46 -0.96 -4.16
C PHE A 30 -12.94 -0.76 -3.82
N HIS A 31 -13.72 -0.16 -4.71
CA HIS A 31 -15.13 0.14 -4.39
C HIS A 31 -15.97 -1.11 -4.07
N LEU A 32 -15.67 -2.26 -4.67
CA LEU A 32 -16.37 -3.52 -4.35
C LEU A 32 -15.91 -4.12 -3.03
N PHE A 33 -14.70 -3.79 -2.58
CA PHE A 33 -14.19 -4.24 -1.28
C PHE A 33 -14.83 -3.45 -0.13
N GLY A 34 -14.90 -2.14 -0.27
CA GLY A 34 -15.48 -1.25 0.74
C GLY A 34 -14.73 0.07 0.84
N PRO A 35 -15.18 0.94 1.76
CA PRO A 35 -14.52 2.24 1.96
C PRO A 35 -13.09 2.09 2.45
N ILE A 36 -12.19 2.91 1.92
CA ILE A 36 -10.80 2.94 2.36
C ILE A 36 -10.42 4.36 2.75
N GLN A 37 -9.38 4.47 3.58
CA GLN A 37 -8.79 5.75 3.97
C GLN A 37 -7.30 5.70 3.72
N ALA A 38 -6.75 6.80 3.21
CA ALA A 38 -5.32 6.94 3.01
C ALA A 38 -4.77 7.91 4.05
N LYS A 39 -3.70 7.51 4.73
CA LYS A 39 -3.02 8.36 5.72
C LYS A 39 -1.55 8.48 5.35
N SER A 40 -1.06 9.73 5.32
CA SER A 40 0.33 10.01 4.99
C SER A 40 1.27 9.38 6.02
N MET A 41 2.33 8.70 5.54
CA MET A 41 3.36 8.11 6.40
C MET A 41 4.63 7.82 5.62
N PHE A 42 5.79 8.12 6.22
CA PHE A 42 7.13 7.77 5.70
C PHE A 42 7.33 8.10 4.21
N GLY A 43 6.85 9.27 3.77
CA GLY A 43 6.97 9.68 2.37
C GLY A 43 5.99 9.00 1.41
N GLY A 44 5.08 8.18 1.94
CA GLY A 44 4.03 7.52 1.17
C GLY A 44 2.70 7.60 1.88
N TYR A 45 1.88 6.54 1.73
CA TYR A 45 0.56 6.49 2.36
C TYR A 45 0.26 5.08 2.86
N GLY A 46 -0.29 5.01 4.07
CA GLY A 46 -0.92 3.77 4.54
C GLY A 46 -2.37 3.73 4.05
N ILE A 47 -2.83 2.57 3.62
CA ILE A 47 -4.19 2.36 3.13
C ILE A 47 -4.94 1.51 4.16
N TYR A 48 -6.04 2.06 4.66
CA TYR A 48 -6.79 1.51 5.78
C TYR A 48 -8.23 1.18 5.39
N HIS A 49 -8.75 0.15 6.00
CA HIS A 49 -10.18 -0.17 5.98
C HIS A 49 -10.59 -0.46 7.42
N GLN A 50 -11.63 0.23 7.93
CA GLN A 50 -12.10 0.11 9.32
C GLN A 50 -10.92 0.21 10.31
N ASP A 51 -10.10 1.25 10.12
CA ASP A 51 -8.96 1.60 10.97
C ASP A 51 -7.82 0.57 11.00
N LEU A 52 -7.84 -0.43 10.12
CA LEU A 52 -6.79 -1.42 10.01
C LEU A 52 -6.05 -1.26 8.68
N MET A 53 -4.74 -1.09 8.76
CA MET A 53 -3.91 -0.92 7.58
C MET A 53 -3.73 -2.26 6.86
N PHE A 54 -4.09 -2.29 5.56
CA PHE A 54 -3.95 -3.49 4.73
C PHE A 54 -3.10 -3.24 3.49
N GLY A 55 -2.72 -2.01 3.24
CA GLY A 55 -1.89 -1.66 2.10
C GLY A 55 -1.04 -0.44 2.37
N LEU A 56 -0.07 -0.21 1.51
CA LEU A 56 0.72 1.01 1.54
C LEU A 56 1.07 1.42 0.11
N VAL A 57 1.27 2.72 -0.07
CA VAL A 57 1.72 3.29 -1.34
C VAL A 57 3.07 3.93 -1.13
N ALA A 58 4.05 3.52 -1.93
CA ALA A 58 5.38 4.10 -1.95
C ALA A 58 5.86 4.13 -3.40
N ASP A 59 6.44 5.25 -3.84
CA ASP A 59 6.92 5.42 -5.22
C ASP A 59 5.87 5.05 -6.26
N ASN A 60 4.64 5.54 -6.09
CA ASN A 60 3.50 5.25 -6.97
C ASN A 60 3.21 3.76 -7.15
N THR A 61 3.59 2.96 -6.18
CA THR A 61 3.36 1.51 -6.21
C THR A 61 2.49 1.14 -5.02
N LEU A 62 1.46 0.34 -5.28
CA LEU A 62 0.62 -0.21 -4.23
C LEU A 62 1.19 -1.54 -3.76
N TYR A 63 1.40 -1.65 -2.46
CA TYR A 63 1.80 -2.90 -1.79
C TYR A 63 0.68 -3.34 -0.87
N LEU A 64 0.45 -4.64 -0.80
CA LEU A 64 -0.62 -5.23 0.01
C LEU A 64 -0.04 -6.06 1.14
N LYS A 65 -0.71 -6.06 2.28
CA LYS A 65 -0.28 -6.82 3.46
C LYS A 65 -0.21 -8.31 3.14
N THR A 66 0.88 -8.95 3.57
CA THR A 66 1.10 -10.39 3.39
C THR A 66 1.38 -11.07 4.71
N ASP A 67 1.18 -12.37 4.73
CA ASP A 67 1.63 -13.25 5.81
C ASP A 67 1.91 -14.63 5.21
N ALA A 68 2.26 -15.60 6.04
CA ALA A 68 2.58 -16.95 5.57
C ALA A 68 1.42 -17.60 4.82
N VAL A 69 0.19 -17.30 5.21
CA VAL A 69 -1.01 -17.87 4.58
C VAL A 69 -1.20 -17.32 3.16
N SER A 70 -1.02 -16.01 2.98
CA SER A 70 -1.26 -15.35 1.70
C SER A 70 -0.05 -15.33 0.76
N ALA A 71 1.16 -15.56 1.28
CA ALA A 71 2.40 -15.47 0.51
C ALA A 71 2.40 -16.27 -0.79
N PRO A 72 1.86 -17.51 -0.86
CA PRO A 72 1.84 -18.26 -2.11
C PRO A 72 1.09 -17.55 -3.24
N HIS A 73 0.01 -16.84 -2.94
CA HIS A 73 -0.74 -16.08 -3.94
C HIS A 73 0.10 -14.98 -4.57
N PHE A 74 0.92 -14.32 -3.77
CA PHE A 74 1.83 -13.27 -4.24
C PHE A 74 2.98 -13.85 -5.05
N SER A 75 3.53 -14.99 -4.63
CA SER A 75 4.60 -15.67 -5.35
C SER A 75 4.16 -16.09 -6.75
N GLU A 76 2.94 -16.60 -6.89
CA GLU A 76 2.40 -17.05 -8.17
C GLU A 76 2.32 -15.93 -9.21
N VAL A 77 2.09 -14.70 -8.79
CA VAL A 77 1.99 -13.56 -9.71
C VAL A 77 3.29 -12.75 -9.79
N GLY A 78 4.37 -13.24 -9.19
CA GLY A 78 5.67 -12.60 -9.25
C GLY A 78 5.76 -11.28 -8.50
N SER A 79 4.97 -11.12 -7.45
CA SER A 79 5.01 -9.91 -6.62
C SER A 79 6.35 -9.74 -5.94
N LEU A 80 6.76 -8.48 -5.77
CA LEU A 80 8.01 -8.13 -5.09
C LEU A 80 7.71 -7.62 -3.69
N PRO A 81 8.49 -8.04 -2.69
CA PRO A 81 8.31 -7.54 -1.33
C PRO A 81 8.69 -6.07 -1.24
N PHE A 82 8.02 -5.34 -0.35
CA PHE A 82 8.39 -3.98 -0.03
C PHE A 82 9.63 -3.99 0.88
N GLU A 83 10.65 -3.26 0.48
CA GLU A 83 11.88 -3.11 1.25
C GLU A 83 12.04 -1.67 1.69
N TYR A 84 12.41 -1.48 2.95
CA TYR A 84 12.65 -0.16 3.52
C TYR A 84 14.08 -0.10 4.03
N THR A 85 14.84 0.88 3.55
CA THR A 85 16.24 1.06 3.95
C THR A 85 16.38 2.27 4.85
N LYS A 86 16.96 2.10 6.02
CA LYS A 86 17.23 3.16 6.97
C LYS A 86 18.61 2.93 7.58
N ASN A 87 19.45 3.98 7.57
CA ASN A 87 20.80 3.92 8.13
C ASN A 87 21.64 2.76 7.56
N GLY A 88 21.51 2.51 6.25
CA GLY A 88 22.25 1.47 5.57
C GLY A 88 21.72 0.05 5.79
N VAL A 89 20.66 -0.11 6.58
CA VAL A 89 20.05 -1.41 6.85
C VAL A 89 18.76 -1.53 6.05
N THR A 90 18.65 -2.59 5.24
CA THR A 90 17.45 -2.87 4.45
C THR A 90 16.61 -3.90 5.19
N MET A 91 15.34 -3.55 5.41
CA MET A 91 14.37 -4.44 6.06
C MET A 91 13.25 -4.77 5.08
N LYS A 92 12.88 -6.04 5.02
CA LYS A 92 11.72 -6.47 4.25
C LYS A 92 10.48 -6.34 5.12
N MET A 93 9.52 -5.59 4.62
CA MET A 93 8.24 -5.44 5.30
C MET A 93 7.28 -6.53 4.82
N SER A 94 6.31 -6.89 5.64
CA SER A 94 5.32 -7.90 5.26
C SER A 94 4.23 -7.29 4.36
N TYR A 95 4.69 -6.74 3.25
CA TYR A 95 3.87 -6.14 2.18
C TYR A 95 4.51 -6.52 0.85
N SER A 96 3.70 -6.84 -0.14
CA SER A 96 4.17 -7.18 -1.48
C SER A 96 3.36 -6.45 -2.53
N SER A 97 3.97 -6.19 -3.69
CA SER A 97 3.34 -5.40 -4.74
C SER A 97 2.03 -6.03 -5.21
N ALA A 98 1.01 -5.21 -5.43
CA ALA A 98 -0.26 -5.65 -5.97
C ALA A 98 -0.09 -6.02 -7.43
N PRO A 99 -0.72 -7.12 -7.90
CA PRO A 99 -0.70 -7.42 -9.33
C PRO A 99 -1.44 -6.33 -10.11
N ILE A 100 -0.98 -6.10 -11.34
CA ILE A 100 -1.49 -5.00 -12.16
C ILE A 100 -3.00 -5.14 -12.46
N GLU A 101 -3.51 -6.35 -12.50
CA GLU A 101 -4.92 -6.65 -12.73
C GLU A 101 -5.84 -6.05 -11.67
N VAL A 102 -5.30 -5.75 -10.49
CA VAL A 102 -6.05 -5.07 -9.42
C VAL A 102 -6.60 -3.73 -9.90
N PHE A 103 -5.86 -3.03 -10.74
CA PHE A 103 -6.26 -1.70 -11.22
C PHE A 103 -7.27 -1.76 -12.36
N ASP A 104 -7.36 -2.88 -13.05
CA ASP A 104 -8.21 -3.03 -14.24
C ASP A 104 -9.53 -3.75 -13.96
N GLU A 105 -9.56 -4.60 -12.94
CA GLU A 105 -10.71 -5.47 -12.68
C GLU A 105 -11.20 -5.34 -11.22
N PRO A 106 -12.37 -4.73 -11.00
CA PRO A 106 -12.90 -4.52 -9.62
C PRO A 106 -13.06 -5.81 -8.81
N GLU A 107 -13.44 -6.91 -9.44
CA GLU A 107 -13.57 -8.20 -8.75
C GLU A 107 -12.20 -8.71 -8.29
N THR A 108 -11.18 -8.57 -9.12
CA THR A 108 -9.81 -8.93 -8.78
C THR A 108 -9.29 -8.04 -7.66
N ALA A 109 -9.58 -6.74 -7.72
CA ALA A 109 -9.20 -5.81 -6.66
C ALA A 109 -9.81 -6.22 -5.32
N LYS A 110 -11.08 -6.58 -5.33
CA LYS A 110 -11.79 -7.05 -4.13
C LYS A 110 -11.12 -8.31 -3.55
N LEU A 111 -10.81 -9.28 -4.39
CA LEU A 111 -10.16 -10.52 -3.96
C LEU A 111 -8.83 -10.24 -3.27
N TRP A 112 -7.96 -9.43 -3.89
CA TRP A 112 -6.66 -9.12 -3.33
C TRP A 112 -6.75 -8.25 -2.07
N ALA A 113 -7.70 -7.33 -2.03
CA ALA A 113 -7.94 -6.53 -0.82
C ALA A 113 -8.40 -7.40 0.34
N CYS A 114 -9.29 -8.36 0.07
CA CYS A 114 -9.74 -9.31 1.10
C CYS A 114 -8.58 -10.13 1.65
N ARG A 115 -7.71 -10.64 0.78
CA ARG A 115 -6.51 -11.39 1.21
C ARG A 115 -5.61 -10.55 2.09
N ALA A 116 -5.38 -9.30 1.69
CA ALA A 116 -4.53 -8.39 2.44
C ALA A 116 -5.16 -8.02 3.79
N TYR A 117 -6.45 -7.76 3.79
CA TYR A 117 -7.16 -7.40 5.02
C TYR A 117 -7.19 -8.57 6.00
N GLU A 118 -7.41 -9.79 5.52
CA GLU A 118 -7.36 -10.99 6.35
C GLU A 118 -5.97 -11.20 6.95
N ALA A 119 -4.90 -10.96 6.16
CA ALA A 119 -3.53 -11.02 6.67
C ALA A 119 -3.31 -9.98 7.77
N ALA A 120 -3.84 -8.76 7.58
CA ALA A 120 -3.76 -7.71 8.58
C ALA A 120 -4.51 -8.08 9.87
N LEU A 121 -5.67 -8.71 9.74
CA LEU A 121 -6.44 -9.20 10.89
C LEU A 121 -5.69 -10.28 11.65
N ARG A 122 -5.09 -11.24 10.96
CA ARG A 122 -4.29 -12.29 11.60
C ARG A 122 -3.11 -11.70 12.35
N SER A 123 -2.44 -10.72 11.76
CA SER A 123 -1.31 -10.03 12.38
C SER A 123 -1.74 -9.30 13.66
N LYS A 124 -2.87 -8.59 13.61
CA LYS A 124 -3.44 -7.89 14.77
C LYS A 124 -3.79 -8.87 15.89
N ASN A 125 -4.43 -9.98 15.56
CA ASN A 125 -4.82 -10.98 16.55
C ASN A 125 -3.61 -11.64 17.21
N LYS A 126 -2.56 -11.89 16.44
CA LYS A 126 -1.30 -12.43 16.96
C LYS A 126 -0.67 -11.48 17.98
N THR A 127 -0.64 -10.19 17.65
CA THR A 127 -0.10 -9.16 18.54
C THR A 127 -0.93 -9.06 19.83
N ALA A 128 -2.24 -9.10 19.72
CA ALA A 128 -3.14 -9.07 20.89
C ALA A 128 -2.91 -10.26 21.81
N LYS A 129 -2.70 -11.46 21.26
CA LYS A 129 -2.39 -12.67 22.06
C LYS A 129 -1.05 -12.57 22.77
N ARG A 130 -0.05 -11.94 22.13
CA ARG A 130 1.27 -11.75 22.74
C ARG A 130 1.26 -10.73 23.88
N SER A 131 0.32 -9.82 23.86
CA SER A 131 0.21 -8.76 24.86
C SER A 131 -0.35 -9.23 26.21
N LYS A 132 -0.79 -10.47 26.28
CA LYS A 132 -1.33 -11.04 27.53
C LYS A 132 -0.23 -11.81 28.27
#